data_ec93b71cdbe1c509b757aa82607c7e50
#
_entry.id   ec93b71cdbe1c509b757aa82607c7e50
#
_cell.length_a   1.000
_cell.length_b   1.000
_cell.length_c   1.000
_cell.angle_alpha   90.00
_cell.angle_beta   90.00
_cell.angle_gamma   90.00
#
_symmetry.space_group_name_H-M   'P 1'
#
loop_
_entity.id
_entity.type
_entity.pdbx_description
1 polymer ?
#
loop_
_entity_poly.entity_id
_entity_poly.type
_entity_poly.pdbx_seq_one_letter_code
_entity_poly.pdbx_strand_id
1 'polypeptide(L)'
;MITDGILTDEQIAALTPAERAELISRLEQPLSDLIDPEYLGRIRRFRLSLMIGSSIAMIPWLGYLYVTLPDRYVAHNWTVTWVGFDILLVGFMLATAVLGYLRRQLLMLAAFTSGVLLICDAWFDLMTAGPKDLWLSLVTALLIEVPLAIFMITGAQRIVRLTMMRLWRLDPGMPLWQLPLFP
;
A
#
# COMPACT_ATOMS: atom_id res chain seq x y z
N MET A 1 25.19 -18.78 34.92
CA MET A 1 24.72 -17.99 36.03
C MET A 1 24.78 -16.53 35.60
N ILE A 2 23.81 -16.11 34.75
CA ILE A 2 23.63 -14.75 34.20
C ILE A 2 22.18 -14.39 34.45
N THR A 3 21.84 -14.14 35.73
CA THR A 3 20.47 -13.79 36.11
C THR A 3 20.39 -12.49 36.94
N ASP A 4 21.49 -11.72 36.98
CA ASP A 4 21.56 -10.56 37.88
C ASP A 4 21.47 -9.20 37.16
N GLY A 5 20.85 -9.12 36.01
CA GLY A 5 20.69 -7.87 35.28
C GLY A 5 19.45 -7.76 34.37
N ILE A 6 18.65 -8.82 34.27
CA ILE A 6 17.44 -8.81 33.43
C ILE A 6 16.23 -8.69 34.35
N LEU A 7 15.34 -7.74 34.06
CA LEU A 7 14.06 -7.57 34.76
C LEU A 7 13.24 -8.85 34.70
N THR A 8 12.69 -9.26 35.83
CA THR A 8 11.77 -10.40 35.92
C THR A 8 10.40 -10.02 35.36
N ASP A 9 9.59 -11.02 34.97
CA ASP A 9 8.23 -10.80 34.48
C ASP A 9 7.37 -10.03 35.48
N GLU A 10 7.57 -10.26 36.78
CA GLU A 10 6.88 -9.53 37.84
C GLU A 10 7.30 -8.06 37.90
N GLN A 11 8.59 -7.76 37.72
CA GLN A 11 9.09 -6.39 37.66
C GLN A 11 8.58 -5.66 36.41
N ILE A 12 8.52 -6.35 35.26
CA ILE A 12 7.96 -5.79 34.01
C ILE A 12 6.45 -5.54 34.17
N ALA A 13 5.74 -6.44 34.87
CA ALA A 13 4.30 -6.27 35.11
C ALA A 13 4.00 -5.10 36.07
N ALA A 14 4.88 -4.85 37.04
CA ALA A 14 4.75 -3.75 38.00
C ALA A 14 5.02 -2.35 37.41
N LEU A 15 5.67 -2.25 36.24
CA LEU A 15 5.94 -0.97 35.58
C LEU A 15 4.66 -0.30 35.16
N THR A 16 4.57 1.00 35.41
CA THR A 16 3.53 1.87 34.82
C THR A 16 3.67 1.92 33.29
N PRO A 17 2.61 2.29 32.55
CA PRO A 17 2.69 2.44 31.10
C PRO A 17 3.80 3.41 30.63
N ALA A 18 4.07 4.47 31.39
CA ALA A 18 5.12 5.45 31.11
C ALA A 18 6.53 4.85 31.31
N GLU A 19 6.77 4.17 32.42
CA GLU A 19 8.06 3.52 32.72
C GLU A 19 8.35 2.40 31.72
N ARG A 20 7.33 1.66 31.31
CA ARG A 20 7.47 0.61 30.29
C ARG A 20 7.80 1.22 28.92
N ALA A 21 7.25 2.41 28.60
CA ALA A 21 7.56 3.15 27.39
C ALA A 21 9.02 3.62 27.37
N GLU A 22 9.48 4.19 28.48
CA GLU A 22 10.86 4.65 28.68
C GLU A 22 11.86 3.48 28.59
N LEU A 23 11.56 2.35 29.21
CA LEU A 23 12.42 1.16 29.15
C LEU A 23 12.59 0.66 27.72
N ILE A 24 11.50 0.59 26.95
CA ILE A 24 11.55 0.17 25.55
C ILE A 24 12.36 1.18 24.73
N SER A 25 12.16 2.47 24.92
CA SER A 25 12.93 3.52 24.22
C SER A 25 14.44 3.42 24.48
N ARG A 26 14.84 3.01 25.70
CA ARG A 26 16.25 2.78 26.01
C ARG A 26 16.81 1.48 25.46
N LEU A 27 15.96 0.48 25.25
CA LEU A 27 16.34 -0.82 24.67
C LEU A 27 16.32 -0.82 23.15
N GLU A 28 15.58 0.10 22.53
CA GLU A 28 15.59 0.29 21.09
C GLU A 28 16.93 0.89 20.64
N GLN A 29 17.71 0.11 19.91
CA GLN A 29 18.87 0.66 19.21
C GLN A 29 18.36 1.52 18.06
N PRO A 30 18.76 2.81 17.98
CA PRO A 30 18.37 3.66 16.87
C PRO A 30 18.87 3.07 15.55
N LEU A 31 18.06 3.15 14.50
CA LEU A 31 18.42 2.65 13.16
C LEU A 31 19.72 3.27 12.64
N SER A 32 20.05 4.47 13.11
CA SER A 32 21.31 5.16 12.82
C SER A 32 22.56 4.40 13.25
N ASP A 33 22.44 3.52 14.25
CA ASP A 33 23.57 2.71 14.73
C ASP A 33 23.77 1.44 13.89
N LEU A 34 22.72 1.05 13.15
CA LEU A 34 22.73 -0.14 12.29
C LEU A 34 23.07 0.16 10.84
N ILE A 35 22.76 1.38 10.37
CA ILE A 35 22.92 1.76 8.96
C ILE A 35 23.46 3.20 8.90
N ASP A 36 24.52 3.40 8.12
CA ASP A 36 25.12 4.71 7.87
C ASP A 36 24.07 5.75 7.46
N PRO A 37 23.89 6.85 8.22
CA PRO A 37 22.89 7.91 7.92
C PRO A 37 23.15 8.58 6.56
N GLU A 38 24.41 8.70 6.13
CA GLU A 38 24.74 9.28 4.82
C GLU A 38 24.29 8.38 3.68
N TYR A 39 24.42 7.07 3.85
CA TYR A 39 23.97 6.08 2.88
C TYR A 39 22.44 6.12 2.73
N LEU A 40 21.71 6.14 3.84
CA LEU A 40 20.23 6.30 3.85
C LEU A 40 19.81 7.62 3.20
N GLY A 41 20.47 8.71 3.52
CA GLY A 41 20.20 10.03 2.95
C GLY A 41 20.44 10.09 1.44
N ARG A 42 21.46 9.38 0.93
CA ARG A 42 21.77 9.28 -0.50
C ARG A 42 20.71 8.48 -1.24
N ILE A 43 20.34 7.31 -0.73
CA ILE A 43 19.28 6.47 -1.33
C ILE A 43 17.96 7.22 -1.33
N ARG A 44 17.58 7.87 -0.24
CA ARG A 44 16.35 8.64 -0.14
C ARG A 44 16.32 9.77 -1.18
N ARG A 45 17.38 10.55 -1.29
CA ARG A 45 17.49 11.63 -2.30
C ARG A 45 17.40 11.09 -3.72
N PHE A 46 18.11 10.00 -4.02
CA PHE A 46 18.05 9.36 -5.34
C PHE A 46 16.63 8.88 -5.67
N ARG A 47 15.97 8.18 -4.75
CA ARG A 47 14.58 7.72 -4.96
C ARG A 47 13.62 8.88 -5.15
N LEU A 48 13.71 9.92 -4.34
CA LEU A 48 12.85 11.10 -4.45
C LEU A 48 13.08 11.83 -5.78
N SER A 49 14.33 12.07 -6.18
CA SER A 49 14.61 12.72 -7.45
C SER A 49 14.17 11.89 -8.65
N LEU A 50 14.29 10.56 -8.58
CA LEU A 50 13.77 9.67 -9.62
C LEU A 50 12.24 9.73 -9.70
N MET A 51 11.54 9.68 -8.58
CA MET A 51 10.07 9.76 -8.52
C MET A 51 9.56 11.12 -9.00
N ILE A 52 10.15 12.20 -8.56
CA ILE A 52 9.78 13.56 -8.98
C ILE A 52 10.09 13.75 -10.47
N GLY A 53 11.29 13.35 -10.91
CA GLY A 53 11.69 13.47 -12.31
C GLY A 53 10.81 12.67 -13.25
N SER A 54 10.46 11.43 -12.90
CA SER A 54 9.54 10.61 -13.71
C SER A 54 8.13 11.19 -13.73
N SER A 55 7.64 11.71 -12.60
CA SER A 55 6.31 12.35 -12.55
C SER A 55 6.26 13.61 -13.44
N ILE A 56 7.31 14.44 -13.44
CA ILE A 56 7.41 15.61 -14.31
C ILE A 56 7.50 15.18 -15.78
N ALA A 57 8.27 14.13 -16.10
CA ALA A 57 8.40 13.61 -17.45
C ALA A 57 7.08 13.03 -18.02
N MET A 58 6.19 12.54 -17.13
CA MET A 58 4.87 12.07 -17.53
C MET A 58 3.95 13.18 -18.05
N ILE A 59 4.14 14.44 -17.64
CA ILE A 59 3.28 15.55 -18.05
C ILE A 59 3.36 15.79 -19.57
N PRO A 60 4.55 16.01 -20.18
CA PRO A 60 4.65 16.16 -21.63
C PRO A 60 4.27 14.87 -22.37
N TRP A 61 4.51 13.69 -21.78
CA TRP A 61 4.06 12.42 -22.35
C TRP A 61 2.52 12.34 -22.44
N LEU A 62 1.81 12.72 -21.39
CA LEU A 62 0.34 12.80 -21.40
C LEU A 62 -0.16 13.78 -22.46
N GLY A 63 0.48 14.95 -22.60
CA GLY A 63 0.17 15.92 -23.65
C GLY A 63 0.38 15.34 -25.05
N TYR A 64 1.49 14.61 -25.25
CA TYR A 64 1.74 13.91 -26.51
C TYR A 64 0.65 12.86 -26.81
N LEU A 65 0.31 12.02 -25.84
CA LEU A 65 -0.75 11.00 -25.99
C LEU A 65 -2.09 11.65 -26.32
N TYR A 66 -2.47 12.73 -25.64
CA TYR A 66 -3.73 13.44 -25.87
C TYR A 66 -3.86 13.95 -27.31
N VAL A 67 -2.76 14.42 -27.92
CA VAL A 67 -2.77 14.95 -29.27
C VAL A 67 -2.66 13.85 -30.34
N THR A 68 -2.00 12.74 -30.04
CA THR A 68 -1.65 11.72 -31.05
C THR A 68 -2.53 10.48 -31.00
N LEU A 69 -3.20 10.20 -29.89
CA LEU A 69 -4.08 9.03 -29.81
C LEU A 69 -5.34 9.25 -30.65
N PRO A 70 -5.69 8.32 -31.53
CA PRO A 70 -6.93 8.39 -32.28
C PRO A 70 -8.14 8.08 -31.40
N ASP A 71 -9.27 8.74 -31.65
CA ASP A 71 -10.53 8.51 -30.94
C ASP A 71 -11.04 7.05 -31.05
N ARG A 72 -10.59 6.33 -32.06
CA ARG A 72 -10.93 4.93 -32.31
C ARG A 72 -9.69 4.16 -32.73
N TYR A 73 -9.37 3.13 -31.98
CA TYR A 73 -8.24 2.25 -32.25
C TYR A 73 -8.66 0.79 -32.18
N VAL A 74 -8.29 -0.01 -33.20
CA VAL A 74 -8.51 -1.45 -33.23
C VAL A 74 -7.28 -2.14 -32.66
N ALA A 75 -7.38 -2.65 -31.45
CA ALA A 75 -6.29 -3.38 -30.80
C ALA A 75 -6.22 -4.83 -31.32
N HIS A 76 -5.01 -5.28 -31.74
CA HIS A 76 -4.81 -6.62 -32.29
C HIS A 76 -4.99 -7.74 -31.25
N ASN A 77 -4.63 -7.49 -30.01
CA ASN A 77 -4.63 -8.48 -28.92
C ASN A 77 -5.64 -8.14 -27.82
N TRP A 78 -6.78 -7.57 -28.21
CA TRP A 78 -7.79 -7.07 -27.26
C TRP A 78 -8.18 -8.10 -26.20
N THR A 79 -8.60 -9.30 -26.63
CA THR A 79 -8.99 -10.38 -25.72
C THR A 79 -7.85 -10.80 -24.81
N VAL A 80 -6.63 -10.94 -25.33
CA VAL A 80 -5.46 -11.34 -24.51
C VAL A 80 -5.11 -10.28 -23.48
N THR A 81 -5.24 -9.00 -23.83
CA THR A 81 -5.00 -7.89 -22.90
C THR A 81 -5.98 -7.92 -21.74
N TRP A 82 -7.28 -8.06 -22.01
CA TRP A 82 -8.31 -8.10 -20.98
C TRP A 82 -8.20 -9.35 -20.10
N VAL A 83 -8.17 -10.53 -20.72
CA VAL A 83 -8.03 -11.80 -19.98
C VAL A 83 -6.75 -11.82 -19.14
N GLY A 84 -5.64 -11.28 -19.68
CA GLY A 84 -4.39 -11.17 -18.95
C GLY A 84 -4.48 -10.24 -17.75
N PHE A 85 -5.17 -9.11 -17.89
CA PHE A 85 -5.42 -8.17 -16.81
C PHE A 85 -6.30 -8.80 -15.71
N ASP A 86 -7.38 -9.48 -16.10
CA ASP A 86 -8.28 -10.17 -15.17
C ASP A 86 -7.58 -11.30 -14.41
N ILE A 87 -6.72 -12.07 -15.08
CA ILE A 87 -5.89 -13.10 -14.44
C ILE A 87 -4.98 -12.45 -13.37
N LEU A 88 -4.36 -11.31 -13.69
CA LEU A 88 -3.53 -10.58 -12.74
C LEU A 88 -4.36 -10.11 -11.54
N LEU A 89 -5.52 -9.53 -11.77
CA LEU A 89 -6.45 -9.07 -10.73
C LEU A 89 -6.87 -10.22 -9.82
N VAL A 90 -7.33 -11.34 -10.41
CA VAL A 90 -7.73 -12.55 -9.67
C VAL A 90 -6.53 -13.11 -8.88
N GLY A 91 -5.34 -13.10 -9.45
CA GLY A 91 -4.11 -13.54 -8.79
C GLY A 91 -3.81 -12.72 -7.52
N PHE A 92 -3.92 -11.39 -7.59
CA PHE A 92 -3.75 -10.52 -6.43
C PHE A 92 -4.88 -10.66 -5.39
N MET A 93 -6.12 -10.84 -5.83
CA MET A 93 -7.25 -11.12 -4.94
C MET A 93 -7.06 -12.45 -4.20
N LEU A 94 -6.63 -13.49 -4.89
CA LEU A 94 -6.32 -14.79 -4.29
C LEU A 94 -5.15 -14.69 -3.31
N ALA A 95 -4.08 -13.98 -3.71
CA ALA A 95 -2.95 -13.71 -2.82
C ALA A 95 -3.39 -12.98 -1.56
N THR A 96 -4.29 -12.00 -1.68
CA THR A 96 -4.88 -11.29 -0.54
C THR A 96 -5.62 -12.24 0.39
N ALA A 97 -6.45 -13.13 -0.16
CA ALA A 97 -7.19 -14.12 0.62
C ALA A 97 -6.24 -15.11 1.34
N VAL A 98 -5.27 -15.65 0.63
CA VAL A 98 -4.28 -16.60 1.18
C VAL A 98 -3.42 -15.94 2.26
N LEU A 99 -2.87 -14.75 1.99
CA LEU A 99 -2.05 -14.02 2.95
C LEU A 99 -2.85 -13.60 4.18
N GLY A 100 -4.13 -13.27 4.00
CA GLY A 100 -5.06 -13.00 5.10
C GLY A 100 -5.30 -14.22 5.96
N TYR A 101 -5.55 -15.38 5.34
CA TYR A 101 -5.69 -16.65 6.04
C TYR A 101 -4.42 -17.03 6.82
N LEU A 102 -3.25 -16.87 6.19
CA LEU A 102 -1.94 -17.12 6.80
C LEU A 102 -1.48 -16.02 7.78
N ARG A 103 -2.26 -14.95 7.94
CA ARG A 103 -1.94 -13.79 8.80
C ARG A 103 -0.56 -13.19 8.51
N ARG A 104 -0.18 -13.10 7.24
CA ARG A 104 1.11 -12.56 6.82
C ARG A 104 1.04 -11.05 6.55
N GLN A 105 2.10 -10.32 6.87
CA GLN A 105 2.17 -8.85 6.70
C GLN A 105 2.07 -8.43 5.22
N LEU A 106 2.50 -9.27 4.28
CA LEU A 106 2.35 -9.03 2.85
C LEU A 106 0.90 -8.86 2.39
N LEU A 107 -0.07 -9.27 3.22
CA LEU A 107 -1.50 -8.98 3.01
C LEU A 107 -1.77 -7.51 2.69
N MET A 108 -1.07 -6.58 3.37
CA MET A 108 -1.26 -5.13 3.16
C MET A 108 -0.95 -4.73 1.71
N LEU A 109 0.16 -5.22 1.17
CA LEU A 109 0.57 -4.93 -0.20
C LEU A 109 -0.37 -5.57 -1.21
N ALA A 110 -0.72 -6.84 -1.01
CA ALA A 110 -1.62 -7.57 -1.90
C ALA A 110 -3.02 -6.92 -1.93
N ALA A 111 -3.59 -6.58 -0.77
CA ALA A 111 -4.90 -5.95 -0.66
C ALA A 111 -4.90 -4.54 -1.28
N PHE A 112 -3.88 -3.73 -1.03
CA PHE A 112 -3.77 -2.40 -1.63
C PHE A 112 -3.67 -2.51 -3.16
N THR A 113 -2.81 -3.40 -3.68
CA THR A 113 -2.66 -3.62 -5.12
C THR A 113 -3.97 -4.11 -5.75
N SER A 114 -4.67 -5.07 -5.12
CA SER A 114 -5.98 -5.53 -5.60
C SER A 114 -6.98 -4.36 -5.69
N GLY A 115 -7.02 -3.50 -4.68
CA GLY A 115 -7.91 -2.34 -4.69
C GLY A 115 -7.58 -1.34 -5.79
N VAL A 116 -6.30 -1.08 -6.07
CA VAL A 116 -5.88 -0.22 -7.17
C VAL A 116 -6.23 -0.83 -8.53
N LEU A 117 -5.99 -2.14 -8.71
CA LEU A 117 -6.35 -2.86 -9.94
C LEU A 117 -7.86 -2.82 -10.20
N LEU A 118 -8.71 -2.98 -9.17
CA LEU A 118 -10.16 -2.85 -9.29
C LEU A 118 -10.60 -1.44 -9.73
N ILE A 119 -9.91 -0.39 -9.28
CA ILE A 119 -10.19 0.98 -9.78
C ILE A 119 -9.81 1.13 -11.23
N CYS A 120 -8.69 0.54 -11.65
CA CYS A 120 -8.27 0.53 -13.05
C CYS A 120 -9.27 -0.24 -13.92
N ASP A 121 -9.76 -1.39 -13.42
CA ASP A 121 -10.75 -2.23 -14.07
C ASP A 121 -12.05 -1.44 -14.32
N ALA A 122 -12.63 -0.88 -13.27
CA ALA A 122 -13.81 -0.02 -13.35
C ALA A 122 -13.63 1.13 -14.36
N TRP A 123 -12.45 1.75 -14.37
CA TRP A 123 -12.16 2.83 -15.31
C TRP A 123 -12.10 2.33 -16.75
N PHE A 124 -11.39 1.24 -17.01
CA PHE A 124 -11.25 0.70 -18.35
C PHE A 124 -12.59 0.15 -18.86
N ASP A 125 -13.34 -0.54 -18.03
CA ASP A 125 -14.67 -1.05 -18.37
C ASP A 125 -15.60 0.08 -18.84
N LEU A 126 -15.65 1.17 -18.07
CA LEU A 126 -16.48 2.33 -18.43
C LEU A 126 -16.01 3.03 -19.72
N MET A 127 -14.68 3.14 -19.92
CA MET A 127 -14.12 3.85 -21.09
C MET A 127 -14.19 3.03 -22.37
N THR A 128 -14.22 1.71 -22.27
CA THR A 128 -14.23 0.80 -23.42
C THR A 128 -15.61 0.22 -23.73
N ALA A 129 -16.58 0.39 -22.83
CA ALA A 129 -17.94 -0.08 -23.01
C ALA A 129 -18.61 0.55 -24.23
N GLY A 130 -19.21 -0.30 -25.07
CA GLY A 130 -20.08 0.16 -26.13
C GLY A 130 -21.46 0.62 -25.60
N PRO A 131 -22.28 1.31 -26.43
CA PRO A 131 -23.59 1.83 -25.97
C PRO A 131 -24.53 0.76 -25.40
N LYS A 132 -24.36 -0.52 -25.79
CA LYS A 132 -25.17 -1.63 -25.30
C LYS A 132 -24.70 -2.14 -23.94
N ASP A 133 -23.42 -2.04 -23.67
CA ASP A 133 -22.77 -2.64 -22.48
C ASP A 133 -22.53 -1.61 -21.39
N LEU A 134 -22.62 -0.31 -21.73
CA LEU A 134 -22.35 0.79 -20.80
C LEU A 134 -23.13 0.70 -19.49
N TRP A 135 -24.43 0.30 -19.57
CA TRP A 135 -25.24 0.17 -18.36
C TRP A 135 -24.73 -0.95 -17.46
N LEU A 136 -24.35 -2.07 -18.04
CA LEU A 136 -23.80 -3.20 -17.28
C LEU A 136 -22.48 -2.81 -16.63
N SER A 137 -21.55 -2.22 -17.39
CA SER A 137 -20.26 -1.73 -16.87
C SER A 137 -20.46 -0.68 -15.76
N LEU A 138 -21.42 0.22 -15.90
CA LEU A 138 -21.72 1.20 -14.84
C LEU A 138 -22.21 0.54 -13.56
N VAL A 139 -23.09 -0.45 -13.67
CA VAL A 139 -23.64 -1.17 -12.52
C VAL A 139 -22.56 -1.99 -11.82
N THR A 140 -21.73 -2.73 -12.58
CA THR A 140 -20.63 -3.52 -12.01
C THR A 140 -19.59 -2.63 -11.36
N ALA A 141 -19.17 -1.56 -12.01
CA ALA A 141 -18.22 -0.59 -11.46
C ALA A 141 -18.70 0.02 -10.14
N LEU A 142 -19.93 0.53 -10.10
CA LEU A 142 -20.45 1.25 -8.92
C LEU A 142 -20.85 0.34 -7.77
N LEU A 143 -21.37 -0.86 -8.04
CA LEU A 143 -21.91 -1.74 -6.99
C LEU A 143 -20.94 -2.83 -6.56
N ILE A 144 -19.96 -3.17 -7.38
CA ILE A 144 -19.03 -4.27 -7.09
C ILE A 144 -17.59 -3.77 -7.01
N GLU A 145 -17.04 -3.24 -8.10
CA GLU A 145 -15.60 -2.97 -8.23
C GLU A 145 -15.14 -1.83 -7.31
N VAL A 146 -15.79 -0.68 -7.37
CA VAL A 146 -15.42 0.49 -6.55
C VAL A 146 -15.66 0.24 -5.06
N PRO A 147 -16.79 -0.32 -4.59
CA PRO A 147 -16.97 -0.65 -3.18
C PRO A 147 -15.93 -1.66 -2.68
N LEU A 148 -15.63 -2.68 -3.48
CA LEU A 148 -14.62 -3.68 -3.14
C LEU A 148 -13.22 -3.06 -3.11
N ALA A 149 -12.89 -2.18 -4.06
CA ALA A 149 -11.63 -1.44 -4.06
C ALA A 149 -11.46 -0.58 -2.80
N ILE A 150 -12.51 0.17 -2.42
CA ILE A 150 -12.52 0.97 -1.19
C ILE A 150 -12.30 0.07 0.03
N PHE A 151 -12.99 -1.05 0.10
CA PHE A 151 -12.84 -2.01 1.20
C PHE A 151 -11.40 -2.55 1.29
N MET A 152 -10.82 -2.95 0.17
CA MET A 152 -9.44 -3.46 0.11
C MET A 152 -8.41 -2.41 0.51
N ILE A 153 -8.51 -1.19 -0.04
CA ILE A 153 -7.57 -0.09 0.24
C ILE A 153 -7.69 0.35 1.71
N THR A 154 -8.90 0.59 2.20
CA THR A 154 -9.12 1.01 3.59
C THR A 154 -8.73 -0.08 4.58
N GLY A 155 -8.98 -1.34 4.23
CA GLY A 155 -8.53 -2.50 5.01
C GLY A 155 -7.01 -2.55 5.12
N ALA A 156 -6.29 -2.41 4.01
CA ALA A 156 -4.83 -2.34 3.98
C ALA A 156 -4.29 -1.18 4.82
N GLN A 157 -4.84 0.02 4.66
CA GLN A 157 -4.47 1.21 5.44
C GLN A 157 -4.71 1.01 6.94
N ARG A 158 -5.83 0.37 7.32
CA ARG A 158 -6.12 0.06 8.72
C ARG A 158 -5.08 -0.88 9.33
N ILE A 159 -4.67 -1.91 8.59
CA ILE A 159 -3.64 -2.85 9.05
C ILE A 159 -2.30 -2.13 9.23
N VAL A 160 -1.88 -1.30 8.26
CA VAL A 160 -0.67 -0.47 8.37
C VAL A 160 -0.72 0.37 9.65
N ARG A 161 -1.82 1.09 9.85
CA ARG A 161 -2.01 1.94 11.03
C ARG A 161 -1.89 1.15 12.33
N LEU A 162 -2.58 0.01 12.44
CA LEU A 162 -2.54 -0.84 13.64
C LEU A 162 -1.13 -1.40 13.90
N THR A 163 -0.42 -1.79 12.85
CA THR A 163 0.95 -2.28 12.95
C THR A 163 1.90 -1.17 13.42
N MET A 164 1.80 0.03 12.85
CA MET A 164 2.62 1.17 13.25
C MET A 164 2.33 1.62 14.68
N MET A 165 1.06 1.71 15.08
CA MET A 165 0.70 2.03 16.47
C MET A 165 1.25 1.01 17.46
N ARG A 166 1.26 -0.27 17.10
CA ARG A 166 1.76 -1.33 17.96
C ARG A 166 3.29 -1.33 18.08
N LEU A 167 3.99 -1.08 16.97
CA LEU A 167 5.44 -1.10 16.92
C LEU A 167 6.05 0.19 17.49
N TRP A 168 5.45 1.34 17.24
CA TRP A 168 6.05 2.66 17.48
C TRP A 168 5.32 3.50 18.51
N ARG A 169 4.32 2.90 19.19
CA ARG A 169 3.52 3.56 20.25
C ARG A 169 3.01 4.95 19.88
N LEU A 170 2.71 5.16 18.61
CA LEU A 170 2.14 6.41 18.13
C LEU A 170 0.72 6.60 18.67
N ASP A 171 0.33 7.87 18.77
CA ASP A 171 -0.99 8.24 19.27
C ASP A 171 -2.10 7.60 18.40
N PRO A 172 -3.08 6.89 19.00
CA PRO A 172 -4.16 6.24 18.24
C PRO A 172 -4.97 7.17 17.32
N GLY A 173 -4.93 8.48 17.58
CA GLY A 173 -5.58 9.53 16.78
C GLY A 173 -4.79 10.02 15.58
N MET A 174 -3.51 9.66 15.45
CA MET A 174 -2.64 10.21 14.40
C MET A 174 -3.08 9.72 13.01
N PRO A 175 -3.29 10.63 12.04
CA PRO A 175 -3.64 10.26 10.67
C PRO A 175 -2.45 9.65 9.93
N LEU A 176 -2.73 8.75 8.96
CA LEU A 176 -1.69 7.99 8.23
C LEU A 176 -0.63 8.86 7.54
N TRP A 177 -1.00 10.04 7.03
CA TRP A 177 -0.08 10.93 6.33
C TRP A 177 0.89 11.69 7.23
N GLN A 178 0.68 11.65 8.55
CA GLN A 178 1.58 12.22 9.55
C GLN A 178 2.51 11.18 10.18
N LEU A 179 2.30 9.89 9.85
CA LEU A 179 3.17 8.84 10.34
C LEU A 179 4.58 9.03 9.76
N PRO A 180 5.62 9.14 10.60
CA PRO A 180 6.99 9.20 10.13
C PRO A 180 7.36 7.90 9.42
N LEU A 181 8.18 8.00 8.37
CA LEU A 181 8.71 6.80 7.69
C LEU A 181 9.68 6.02 8.61
N PHE A 182 10.37 6.76 9.46
CA PHE A 182 11.23 6.25 10.54
C PHE A 182 11.16 7.25 11.69
N PRO A 183 11.14 6.79 12.94
CA PRO A 183 11.21 7.64 14.10
C PRO A 183 12.59 8.28 14.22
#